data_d39416a75e5fd815b6107c490f284650
#
_entry.id   d39416a75e5fd815b6107c490f284650
#
_cell.length_a   1.000
_cell.length_b   1.000
_cell.length_c   1.000
_cell.angle_alpha   90.00
_cell.angle_beta   90.00
_cell.angle_gamma   90.00
#
_symmetry.space_group_name_H-M   'P 1'
#
loop_
_entity.id
_entity.type
_entity.pdbx_description
1 polymer ?
#
loop_
_entity_poly.entity_id
_entity_poly.type
_entity_poly.pdbx_seq_one_letter_code
_entity_poly.pdbx_strand_id
1 'polypeptide(L)'
;MTASAPTTDVADRSIWTRGFVYVFAINLVINLAQFMMNTLVPKLAVELGASAVVVGVVAGMFAVTALSVRPVVGPATVRLRRNHLLAGTSAVIMLAFVVYSVADSVPVMMAGRLLHGAGMGFLAPVMLALASDNLPERRMASGIGIFSLGQAVATAIGPSVGLALQPLVGYRWTFLAGAVVLALASLLALRVPSDPPAPPSGRLFSWRAFVASEAAVPAVVLFFLAGAYAGVTSFVVLYGEALGVRDIGLFFTAYALCVLVSRPVAGRIADRFGLTTVILPGMAVFAASFVLLAHARTLGAFLVAGAVSAFGYGVCQPAIQTMSLMSVDKARRGVAGNTSYIGVDLGYLVMPVVAGAVVSAAGRHGADVAQSYSTMFLTLVVPVVLGMVVFLVRGRRRATRVHEVSTDA
;
A
#
# COMPACT_ATOMS: atom_id res chain seq x y z
N MET A 1 11.21 6.50 -58.78
CA MET A 1 11.42 5.76 -57.51
C MET A 1 11.87 6.75 -56.46
N THR A 2 10.93 7.40 -55.77
CA THR A 2 11.20 8.29 -54.65
C THR A 2 10.96 7.48 -53.37
N ALA A 3 12.05 7.08 -52.73
CA ALA A 3 12.02 6.44 -51.43
C ALA A 3 11.49 7.46 -50.39
N SER A 4 10.26 7.27 -49.93
CA SER A 4 9.75 7.95 -48.74
C SER A 4 10.59 7.55 -47.56
N ALA A 5 11.33 8.50 -46.98
CA ALA A 5 12.02 8.31 -45.71
C ALA A 5 10.96 7.94 -44.63
N PRO A 6 11.26 6.93 -43.79
CA PRO A 6 10.34 6.61 -42.70
C PRO A 6 10.30 7.79 -41.75
N THR A 7 9.12 8.39 -41.60
CA THR A 7 8.81 9.30 -40.51
C THR A 7 8.86 8.53 -39.20
N THR A 8 10.06 8.26 -38.70
CA THR A 8 10.29 7.64 -37.42
C THR A 8 9.92 8.62 -36.29
N ASP A 9 8.72 8.60 -35.93
CA ASP A 9 8.21 8.22 -34.63
C ASP A 9 8.92 8.86 -33.43
N VAL A 10 8.82 10.22 -33.34
CA VAL A 10 9.17 10.97 -32.14
C VAL A 10 8.19 10.65 -31.00
N ALA A 11 6.97 10.22 -31.32
CA ALA A 11 5.95 9.81 -30.34
C ALA A 11 6.31 8.53 -29.57
N ASP A 12 7.07 7.60 -30.19
CA ASP A 12 7.48 6.32 -29.58
C ASP A 12 8.65 6.46 -28.59
N ARG A 13 9.20 7.66 -28.38
CA ARG A 13 10.36 7.89 -27.51
C ARG A 13 10.02 8.50 -26.14
N SER A 14 8.87 9.08 -25.96
CA SER A 14 8.49 9.78 -24.72
C SER A 14 7.61 8.95 -23.81
N ILE A 15 8.01 8.83 -22.54
CA ILE A 15 7.16 8.28 -21.46
C ILE A 15 5.98 9.23 -21.20
N TRP A 16 6.15 10.54 -21.42
CA TRP A 16 5.20 11.59 -21.09
C TRP A 16 4.10 11.74 -22.15
N THR A 17 3.38 10.64 -22.42
CA THR A 17 2.14 10.70 -23.22
C THR A 17 1.05 11.43 -22.42
N ARG A 18 0.09 12.05 -23.10
CA ARG A 18 -1.05 12.70 -22.42
C ARG A 18 -1.80 11.73 -21.49
N GLY A 19 -2.00 10.49 -21.95
CA GLY A 19 -2.64 9.45 -21.14
C GLY A 19 -1.84 9.11 -19.89
N PHE A 20 -0.53 8.90 -20.01
CA PHE A 20 0.33 8.62 -18.88
C PHE A 20 0.38 9.76 -17.86
N VAL A 21 0.45 11.02 -18.33
CA VAL A 21 0.41 12.19 -17.43
C VAL A 21 -0.88 12.23 -16.62
N TYR A 22 -2.04 11.97 -17.25
CA TYR A 22 -3.31 11.90 -16.53
C TYR A 22 -3.32 10.77 -15.50
N VAL A 23 -2.88 9.56 -15.89
CA VAL A 23 -2.82 8.41 -14.97
C VAL A 23 -1.87 8.68 -13.81
N PHE A 24 -0.70 9.28 -14.07
CA PHE A 24 0.28 9.66 -13.03
C PHE A 24 -0.31 10.70 -12.06
N ALA A 25 -0.96 11.75 -12.56
CA ALA A 25 -1.60 12.78 -11.73
C ALA A 25 -2.72 12.18 -10.86
N ILE A 26 -3.57 11.32 -11.44
CA ILE A 26 -4.62 10.61 -10.71
C ILE A 26 -4.03 9.72 -9.63
N ASN A 27 -2.96 8.97 -9.96
CA ASN A 27 -2.24 8.11 -9.01
C ASN A 27 -1.71 8.91 -7.82
N LEU A 28 -1.00 10.01 -8.09
CA LEU A 28 -0.47 10.89 -7.05
C LEU A 28 -1.58 11.39 -6.11
N VAL A 29 -2.65 11.91 -6.68
CA VAL A 29 -3.77 12.53 -5.96
C VAL A 29 -4.54 11.53 -5.12
N ILE A 30 -4.89 10.36 -5.68
CA ILE A 30 -5.62 9.32 -4.94
C ILE A 30 -4.75 8.77 -3.81
N ASN A 31 -3.47 8.52 -4.07
CA ASN A 31 -2.56 8.06 -3.01
C ASN A 31 -2.34 9.12 -1.93
N LEU A 32 -2.28 10.41 -2.29
CA LEU A 32 -2.19 11.50 -1.31
C LEU A 32 -3.39 11.47 -0.35
N ALA A 33 -4.61 11.40 -0.89
CA ALA A 33 -5.82 11.26 -0.10
C ALA A 33 -5.79 10.00 0.76
N GLN A 34 -5.37 8.86 0.21
CA GLN A 34 -5.25 7.58 0.91
C GLN A 34 -4.30 7.65 2.10
N PHE A 35 -3.09 8.20 1.92
CA PHE A 35 -2.10 8.27 3.01
C PHE A 35 -2.49 9.30 4.08
N MET A 36 -3.17 10.38 3.71
CA MET A 36 -3.80 11.30 4.66
C MET A 36 -4.80 10.56 5.56
N MET A 37 -5.62 9.68 4.99
CA MET A 37 -6.62 8.89 5.71
C MET A 37 -6.02 7.91 6.71
N ASN A 38 -4.88 7.30 6.39
CA ASN A 38 -4.23 6.32 7.26
C ASN A 38 -3.87 6.90 8.64
N THR A 39 -3.68 8.21 8.74
CA THR A 39 -3.38 8.91 9.99
C THR A 39 -4.63 9.51 10.64
N LEU A 40 -5.53 10.10 9.84
CA LEU A 40 -6.69 10.81 10.35
C LEU A 40 -7.78 9.87 10.88
N VAL A 41 -7.97 8.70 10.26
CA VAL A 41 -9.01 7.75 10.68
C VAL A 41 -8.76 7.18 12.09
N PRO A 42 -7.56 6.68 12.42
CA PRO A 42 -7.26 6.26 13.79
C PRO A 42 -7.43 7.40 14.81
N LYS A 43 -7.00 8.61 14.44
CA LYS A 43 -7.11 9.79 15.30
C LYS A 43 -8.57 10.18 15.57
N LEU A 44 -9.41 10.28 14.52
CA LEU A 44 -10.83 10.54 14.67
C LEU A 44 -11.54 9.44 15.49
N ALA A 45 -11.15 8.16 15.31
CA ALA A 45 -11.72 7.07 16.10
C ALA A 45 -11.48 7.27 17.61
N VAL A 46 -10.27 7.70 18.01
CA VAL A 46 -9.95 8.02 19.40
C VAL A 46 -10.79 9.20 19.90
N GLU A 47 -10.94 10.26 19.12
CA GLU A 47 -11.76 11.43 19.48
C GLU A 47 -13.25 11.06 19.62
N LEU A 48 -13.73 10.07 18.87
CA LEU A 48 -15.09 9.50 19.00
C LEU A 48 -15.21 8.50 20.17
N GLY A 49 -14.18 8.40 21.04
CA GLY A 49 -14.20 7.54 22.22
C GLY A 49 -13.88 6.06 21.95
N ALA A 50 -13.33 5.71 20.79
CA ALA A 50 -12.98 4.33 20.48
C ALA A 50 -11.83 3.84 21.37
N SER A 51 -11.97 2.62 21.92
CA SER A 51 -10.85 1.93 22.55
C SER A 51 -9.77 1.56 21.52
N ALA A 52 -8.54 1.30 21.97
CA ALA A 52 -7.44 0.94 21.06
C ALA A 52 -7.76 -0.29 20.18
N VAL A 53 -8.52 -1.26 20.69
CA VAL A 53 -9.02 -2.40 19.89
C VAL A 53 -9.93 -1.92 18.77
N VAL A 54 -10.89 -1.03 19.08
CA VAL A 54 -11.84 -0.49 18.09
C VAL A 54 -11.10 0.37 17.05
N VAL A 55 -10.08 1.14 17.45
CA VAL A 55 -9.19 1.86 16.54
C VAL A 55 -8.54 0.89 15.55
N GLY A 56 -8.03 -0.24 16.04
CA GLY A 56 -7.46 -1.29 15.20
C GLY A 56 -8.48 -1.90 14.23
N VAL A 57 -9.71 -2.17 14.69
CA VAL A 57 -10.81 -2.66 13.85
C VAL A 57 -11.13 -1.65 12.76
N VAL A 58 -11.33 -0.39 13.10
CA VAL A 58 -11.61 0.69 12.14
C VAL A 58 -10.47 0.81 11.13
N ALA A 59 -9.21 0.79 11.58
CA ALA A 59 -8.05 0.88 10.70
C ALA A 59 -8.01 -0.28 9.68
N GLY A 60 -8.31 -1.51 10.10
CA GLY A 60 -8.25 -2.70 9.25
C GLY A 60 -9.50 -2.99 8.42
N MET A 61 -10.66 -2.44 8.81
CA MET A 61 -11.98 -2.83 8.26
C MET A 61 -12.11 -2.63 6.74
N PHE A 62 -11.39 -1.68 6.15
CA PHE A 62 -11.38 -1.51 4.68
C PHE A 62 -10.93 -2.78 3.94
N ALA A 63 -10.06 -3.58 4.55
CA ALA A 63 -9.56 -4.80 3.94
C ALA A 63 -10.64 -5.88 3.79
N VAL A 64 -11.70 -5.86 4.60
CA VAL A 64 -12.84 -6.78 4.46
C VAL A 64 -13.46 -6.66 3.08
N THR A 65 -13.86 -5.45 2.70
CA THR A 65 -14.48 -5.21 1.39
C THR A 65 -13.47 -5.23 0.26
N ALA A 66 -12.23 -4.79 0.47
CA ALA A 66 -11.17 -4.92 -0.51
C ALA A 66 -10.94 -6.39 -0.90
N LEU A 67 -10.86 -7.31 0.08
CA LEU A 67 -10.75 -8.75 -0.16
C LEU A 67 -11.99 -9.32 -0.86
N SER A 68 -13.19 -8.89 -0.45
CA SER A 68 -14.47 -9.38 -1.00
C SER A 68 -14.62 -9.03 -2.49
N VAL A 69 -14.11 -7.89 -2.95
CA VAL A 69 -14.22 -7.48 -4.36
C VAL A 69 -13.10 -8.04 -5.24
N ARG A 70 -11.96 -8.50 -4.69
CA ARG A 70 -10.83 -9.01 -5.48
C ARG A 70 -11.18 -10.07 -6.52
N PRO A 71 -12.09 -11.04 -6.28
CA PRO A 71 -12.49 -12.01 -7.30
C PRO A 71 -13.11 -11.38 -8.56
N VAL A 72 -13.73 -10.21 -8.41
CA VAL A 72 -14.42 -9.50 -9.49
C VAL A 72 -13.49 -8.56 -10.26
N VAL A 73 -12.36 -8.15 -9.67
CA VAL A 73 -11.45 -7.14 -10.25
C VAL A 73 -10.89 -7.61 -11.59
N GLY A 74 -10.36 -8.84 -11.67
CA GLY A 74 -9.79 -9.38 -12.91
C GLY A 74 -10.82 -9.41 -14.07
N PRO A 75 -11.97 -10.07 -13.90
CA PRO A 75 -13.04 -10.05 -14.89
C PRO A 75 -13.51 -8.63 -15.27
N ALA A 76 -13.61 -7.71 -14.30
CA ALA A 76 -14.03 -6.34 -14.55
C ALA A 76 -13.01 -5.56 -15.42
N THR A 77 -11.71 -5.71 -15.16
CA THR A 77 -10.64 -5.03 -15.93
C THR A 77 -10.56 -5.49 -17.39
N VAL A 78 -11.07 -6.68 -17.71
CA VAL A 78 -11.13 -7.20 -19.09
C VAL A 78 -12.43 -6.77 -19.80
N ARG A 79 -13.56 -6.73 -19.08
CA ARG A 79 -14.91 -6.51 -19.66
C ARG A 79 -15.37 -5.08 -19.67
N LEU A 80 -14.81 -4.23 -18.81
CA LEU A 80 -15.16 -2.81 -18.71
C LEU A 80 -14.00 -1.96 -19.22
N ARG A 81 -14.34 -0.79 -19.76
CA ARG A 81 -13.31 0.21 -20.07
C ARG A 81 -12.59 0.62 -18.79
N ARG A 82 -11.28 0.48 -18.78
CA ARG A 82 -10.45 0.70 -17.58
C ARG A 82 -10.53 2.12 -17.05
N ASN A 83 -10.71 3.12 -17.93
CA ASN A 83 -10.93 4.51 -17.54
C ASN A 83 -12.26 4.72 -16.80
N HIS A 84 -13.36 4.09 -17.26
CA HIS A 84 -14.64 4.12 -16.54
C HIS A 84 -14.56 3.37 -15.22
N LEU A 85 -13.83 2.25 -15.19
CA LEU A 85 -13.60 1.49 -13.95
C LEU A 85 -12.80 2.31 -12.94
N LEU A 86 -11.77 3.06 -13.38
CA LEU A 86 -11.01 3.97 -12.53
C LEU A 86 -11.88 5.13 -12.03
N ALA A 87 -12.70 5.72 -12.90
CA ALA A 87 -13.63 6.78 -12.51
C ALA A 87 -14.62 6.30 -11.44
N GLY A 88 -15.25 5.13 -11.65
CA GLY A 88 -16.15 4.52 -10.66
C GLY A 88 -15.45 4.20 -9.35
N THR A 89 -14.25 3.64 -9.41
CA THR A 89 -13.41 3.37 -8.23
C THR A 89 -13.13 4.64 -7.43
N SER A 90 -12.70 5.71 -8.11
CA SER A 90 -12.43 7.01 -7.49
C SER A 90 -13.69 7.62 -6.89
N ALA A 91 -14.85 7.49 -7.56
CA ALA A 91 -16.14 7.95 -7.05
C ALA A 91 -16.59 7.20 -5.79
N VAL A 92 -16.35 5.89 -5.71
CA VAL A 92 -16.63 5.10 -4.51
C VAL A 92 -15.74 5.54 -3.35
N ILE A 93 -14.45 5.79 -3.59
CA ILE A 93 -13.54 6.32 -2.56
C ILE A 93 -13.95 7.73 -2.16
N MET A 94 -14.32 8.60 -3.11
CA MET A 94 -14.87 9.94 -2.83
C MET A 94 -16.08 9.86 -1.90
N LEU A 95 -17.03 8.97 -2.18
CA LEU A 95 -18.21 8.78 -1.33
C LEU A 95 -17.84 8.34 0.08
N ALA A 96 -16.82 7.48 0.24
CA ALA A 96 -16.29 7.13 1.56
C ALA A 96 -15.77 8.37 2.32
N PHE A 97 -15.07 9.29 1.64
CA PHE A 97 -14.61 10.54 2.24
C PHE A 97 -15.77 11.47 2.65
N VAL A 98 -16.85 11.49 1.87
CA VAL A 98 -18.09 12.21 2.26
C VAL A 98 -18.66 11.56 3.53
N VAL A 99 -18.72 10.24 3.63
CA VAL A 99 -19.18 9.55 4.84
C VAL A 99 -18.28 9.90 6.04
N TYR A 100 -16.96 9.92 5.88
CA TYR A 100 -16.05 10.34 6.96
C TYR A 100 -16.26 11.80 7.38
N SER A 101 -16.62 12.68 6.46
CA SER A 101 -16.84 14.11 6.78
C SER A 101 -18.06 14.37 7.68
N VAL A 102 -18.99 13.42 7.72
CA VAL A 102 -20.20 13.48 8.56
C VAL A 102 -20.17 12.41 9.69
N ALA A 103 -19.05 11.72 9.86
CA ALA A 103 -18.93 10.68 10.88
C ALA A 103 -18.89 11.31 12.29
N ASP A 104 -19.96 11.20 13.02
CA ASP A 104 -20.15 11.59 14.41
C ASP A 104 -20.05 10.41 15.38
N SER A 105 -19.88 9.20 14.86
CA SER A 105 -19.86 7.95 15.62
C SER A 105 -18.98 6.89 14.94
N VAL A 106 -18.47 5.98 15.73
CA VAL A 106 -17.63 4.86 15.26
C VAL A 106 -18.35 4.00 14.19
N PRO A 107 -19.64 3.64 14.34
CA PRO A 107 -20.35 2.86 13.32
C PRO A 107 -20.41 3.56 11.95
N VAL A 108 -20.65 4.87 11.91
CA VAL A 108 -20.65 5.65 10.65
C VAL A 108 -19.25 5.65 10.01
N MET A 109 -18.21 5.80 10.82
CA MET A 109 -16.83 5.69 10.35
C MET A 109 -16.53 4.29 9.79
N MET A 110 -17.00 3.22 10.44
CA MET A 110 -16.86 1.85 9.95
C MET A 110 -17.54 1.66 8.60
N ALA A 111 -18.75 2.21 8.40
CA ALA A 111 -19.43 2.19 7.11
C ALA A 111 -18.60 2.89 6.03
N GLY A 112 -18.01 4.04 6.33
CA GLY A 112 -17.06 4.72 5.45
C GLY A 112 -15.84 3.84 5.11
N ARG A 113 -15.29 3.10 6.09
CA ARG A 113 -14.16 2.18 5.86
C ARG A 113 -14.52 1.02 4.94
N LEU A 114 -15.71 0.42 5.09
CA LEU A 114 -16.19 -0.63 4.19
C LEU A 114 -16.35 -0.11 2.76
N LEU A 115 -16.95 1.06 2.60
CA LEU A 115 -17.09 1.70 1.30
C LEU A 115 -15.74 2.02 0.67
N HIS A 116 -14.80 2.58 1.46
CA HIS A 116 -13.44 2.87 1.04
C HIS A 116 -12.72 1.61 0.54
N GLY A 117 -12.83 0.51 1.27
CA GLY A 117 -12.22 -0.76 0.91
C GLY A 117 -12.74 -1.32 -0.41
N ALA A 118 -14.03 -1.16 -0.71
CA ALA A 118 -14.60 -1.58 -1.98
C ALA A 118 -13.92 -0.86 -3.17
N GLY A 119 -13.64 0.44 -3.04
CA GLY A 119 -12.85 1.17 -4.04
C GLY A 119 -11.38 0.70 -4.08
N MET A 120 -10.73 0.56 -2.92
CA MET A 120 -9.31 0.19 -2.83
C MET A 120 -9.00 -1.18 -3.46
N GLY A 121 -9.93 -2.14 -3.39
CA GLY A 121 -9.75 -3.45 -4.02
C GLY A 121 -9.53 -3.37 -5.54
N PHE A 122 -10.17 -2.42 -6.22
CA PHE A 122 -10.00 -2.18 -7.66
C PHE A 122 -8.83 -1.27 -8.01
N LEU A 123 -8.45 -0.35 -7.10
CA LEU A 123 -7.57 0.78 -7.43
C LEU A 123 -6.24 0.35 -8.04
N ALA A 124 -5.45 -0.46 -7.33
CA ALA A 124 -4.09 -0.79 -7.75
C ALA A 124 -4.02 -1.55 -9.09
N PRO A 125 -4.84 -2.61 -9.33
CA PRO A 125 -4.82 -3.32 -10.62
C PRO A 125 -5.27 -2.44 -11.79
N VAL A 126 -6.33 -1.63 -11.60
CA VAL A 126 -6.86 -0.76 -12.65
C VAL A 126 -5.87 0.34 -13.01
N MET A 127 -5.26 0.96 -12.01
CA MET A 127 -4.25 1.99 -12.20
C MET A 127 -3.01 1.48 -12.93
N LEU A 128 -2.50 0.31 -12.51
CA LEU A 128 -1.34 -0.29 -13.15
C LEU A 128 -1.63 -0.68 -14.60
N ALA A 129 -2.82 -1.22 -14.88
CA ALA A 129 -3.24 -1.57 -16.22
C ALA A 129 -3.33 -0.32 -17.11
N LEU A 130 -3.98 0.76 -16.64
CA LEU A 130 -4.07 2.02 -17.39
C LEU A 130 -2.71 2.68 -17.59
N ALA A 131 -1.82 2.64 -16.61
CA ALA A 131 -0.45 3.13 -16.76
C ALA A 131 0.27 2.36 -17.88
N SER A 132 0.14 1.03 -17.88
CA SER A 132 0.76 0.16 -18.90
C SER A 132 0.21 0.42 -20.30
N ASP A 133 -1.12 0.62 -20.44
CA ASP A 133 -1.76 0.90 -21.74
C ASP A 133 -1.30 2.23 -22.36
N ASN A 134 -0.87 3.19 -21.51
CA ASN A 134 -0.48 4.53 -21.94
C ASN A 134 1.05 4.72 -22.03
N LEU A 135 1.83 3.65 -21.89
CA LEU A 135 3.29 3.65 -21.99
C LEU A 135 3.79 2.94 -23.26
N PRO A 136 4.84 3.47 -23.92
CA PRO A 136 5.51 2.75 -24.98
C PRO A 136 6.14 1.44 -24.47
N GLU A 137 6.00 0.34 -25.19
CA GLU A 137 6.53 -0.99 -24.77
C GLU A 137 8.01 -0.95 -24.40
N ARG A 138 8.83 -0.25 -25.20
CA ARG A 138 10.28 -0.10 -24.97
C ARG A 138 10.62 0.68 -23.69
N ARG A 139 9.68 1.43 -23.14
CA ARG A 139 9.84 2.28 -21.95
C ARG A 139 8.98 1.85 -20.77
N MET A 140 8.36 0.68 -20.85
CA MET A 140 7.43 0.14 -19.84
C MET A 140 8.05 0.14 -18.44
N ALA A 141 9.25 -0.44 -18.28
CA ALA A 141 9.92 -0.53 -16.97
C ALA A 141 10.21 0.86 -16.37
N SER A 142 10.75 1.78 -17.17
CA SER A 142 11.03 3.15 -16.72
C SER A 142 9.75 3.92 -16.40
N GLY A 143 8.68 3.74 -17.20
CA GLY A 143 7.39 4.37 -16.98
C GLY A 143 6.71 3.89 -15.70
N ILE A 144 6.69 2.59 -15.43
CA ILE A 144 6.17 2.02 -14.19
C ILE A 144 7.02 2.46 -12.99
N GLY A 145 8.33 2.60 -13.15
CA GLY A 145 9.20 3.19 -12.13
C GLY A 145 8.77 4.61 -11.76
N ILE A 146 8.56 5.49 -12.75
CA ILE A 146 8.06 6.86 -12.54
C ILE A 146 6.66 6.83 -11.92
N PHE A 147 5.75 5.97 -12.41
CA PHE A 147 4.41 5.81 -11.85
C PHE A 147 4.45 5.51 -10.35
N SER A 148 5.38 4.66 -9.91
CA SER A 148 5.57 4.29 -8.51
C SER A 148 6.10 5.45 -7.64
N LEU A 149 6.77 6.46 -8.23
CA LEU A 149 7.19 7.67 -7.51
C LEU A 149 5.99 8.48 -7.01
N GLY A 150 4.86 8.48 -7.73
CA GLY A 150 3.63 9.14 -7.29
C GLY A 150 3.15 8.62 -5.92
N GLN A 151 3.20 7.31 -5.73
CA GLN A 151 2.88 6.70 -4.44
C GLN A 151 3.90 7.05 -3.35
N ALA A 152 5.20 7.07 -3.68
CA ALA A 152 6.24 7.42 -2.73
C ALA A 152 6.11 8.88 -2.24
N VAL A 153 5.86 9.82 -3.16
CA VAL A 153 5.60 11.23 -2.85
C VAL A 153 4.35 11.38 -1.98
N ALA A 154 3.28 10.68 -2.33
CA ALA A 154 2.03 10.68 -1.56
C ALA A 154 2.23 10.13 -0.14
N THR A 155 3.04 9.07 0.03
CA THR A 155 3.41 8.53 1.36
C THR A 155 4.19 9.55 2.19
N ALA A 156 5.07 10.33 1.56
CA ALA A 156 5.87 11.35 2.24
C ALA A 156 5.04 12.53 2.74
N ILE A 157 4.10 12.99 1.92
CA ILE A 157 3.40 14.26 2.12
C ILE A 157 2.00 14.06 2.72
N GLY A 158 1.31 12.98 2.33
CA GLY A 158 -0.10 12.76 2.69
C GLY A 158 -0.41 12.85 4.18
N PRO A 159 0.29 12.10 5.04
CA PRO A 159 0.07 12.16 6.48
C PRO A 159 0.30 13.56 7.06
N SER A 160 1.38 14.22 6.65
CA SER A 160 1.72 15.58 7.12
C SER A 160 0.67 16.61 6.68
N VAL A 161 0.18 16.51 5.43
CA VAL A 161 -0.91 17.38 4.93
C VAL A 161 -2.18 17.18 5.75
N GLY A 162 -2.57 15.93 6.02
CA GLY A 162 -3.76 15.63 6.83
C GLY A 162 -3.65 16.18 8.24
N LEU A 163 -2.52 15.94 8.90
CA LEU A 163 -2.27 16.39 10.28
C LEU A 163 -2.11 17.91 10.38
N ALA A 164 -1.62 18.59 9.36
CA ALA A 164 -1.52 20.06 9.33
C ALA A 164 -2.87 20.73 9.03
N LEU A 165 -3.68 20.12 8.15
CA LEU A 165 -4.96 20.69 7.74
C LEU A 165 -6.05 20.49 8.80
N GLN A 166 -6.09 19.34 9.47
CA GLN A 166 -7.11 18.99 10.44
C GLN A 166 -7.26 20.00 11.60
N PRO A 167 -6.21 20.51 12.25
CA PRO A 167 -6.37 21.51 13.32
C PRO A 167 -6.82 22.88 12.81
N LEU A 168 -6.64 23.21 11.52
CA LEU A 168 -7.02 24.49 10.93
C LEU A 168 -8.49 24.53 10.55
N VAL A 169 -9.03 23.45 9.98
CA VAL A 169 -10.39 23.43 9.41
C VAL A 169 -11.28 22.31 10.01
N GLY A 170 -10.74 21.47 10.87
CA GLY A 170 -11.43 20.32 11.45
C GLY A 170 -11.55 19.13 10.49
N TYR A 171 -11.94 17.96 11.03
CA TYR A 171 -12.06 16.70 10.25
C TYR A 171 -13.03 16.81 9.10
N ARG A 172 -14.20 17.41 9.33
CA ARG A 172 -15.25 17.55 8.32
C ARG A 172 -14.72 18.16 7.03
N TRP A 173 -14.10 19.32 7.11
CA TRP A 173 -13.60 20.02 5.93
C TRP A 173 -12.35 19.40 5.35
N THR A 174 -11.52 18.79 6.18
CA THR A 174 -10.35 18.01 5.71
C THR A 174 -10.78 16.82 4.85
N PHE A 175 -11.80 16.07 5.27
CA PHE A 175 -12.33 14.97 4.48
C PHE A 175 -13.07 15.45 3.24
N LEU A 176 -13.84 16.54 3.32
CA LEU A 176 -14.50 17.13 2.14
C LEU A 176 -13.49 17.63 1.10
N ALA A 177 -12.38 18.25 1.52
CA ALA A 177 -11.30 18.62 0.61
C ALA A 177 -10.74 17.40 -0.13
N GLY A 178 -10.50 16.29 0.60
CA GLY A 178 -10.13 15.01 -0.02
C GLY A 178 -11.19 14.47 -0.97
N ALA A 179 -12.48 14.57 -0.62
CA ALA A 179 -13.59 14.17 -1.49
C ALA A 179 -13.62 14.98 -2.79
N VAL A 180 -13.45 16.30 -2.72
CA VAL A 180 -13.38 17.17 -3.92
C VAL A 180 -12.22 16.75 -4.83
N VAL A 181 -11.06 16.53 -4.27
CA VAL A 181 -9.87 16.09 -5.01
C VAL A 181 -10.11 14.72 -5.68
N LEU A 182 -10.77 13.78 -4.99
CA LEU A 182 -11.15 12.48 -5.54
C LEU A 182 -12.24 12.59 -6.61
N ALA A 183 -13.18 13.54 -6.49
CA ALA A 183 -14.16 13.84 -7.53
C ALA A 183 -13.47 14.35 -8.82
N LEU A 184 -12.51 15.26 -8.68
CA LEU A 184 -11.70 15.74 -9.82
C LEU A 184 -10.89 14.59 -10.44
N ALA A 185 -10.30 13.71 -9.64
CA ALA A 185 -9.61 12.52 -10.12
C ALA A 185 -10.55 11.57 -10.88
N SER A 186 -11.80 11.39 -10.40
CA SER A 186 -12.82 10.59 -11.07
C SER A 186 -13.18 11.16 -12.44
N LEU A 187 -13.41 12.48 -12.52
CA LEU A 187 -13.70 13.17 -13.80
C LEU A 187 -12.50 13.13 -14.76
N LEU A 188 -11.29 13.31 -14.25
CA LEU A 188 -10.07 13.22 -15.03
C LEU A 188 -9.84 11.81 -15.58
N ALA A 189 -10.20 10.77 -14.81
CA ALA A 189 -10.09 9.38 -15.24
C ALA A 189 -10.89 9.09 -16.53
N LEU A 190 -12.04 9.73 -16.72
CA LEU A 190 -12.84 9.60 -17.94
C LEU A 190 -12.13 10.11 -19.20
N ARG A 191 -11.14 11.00 -19.05
CA ARG A 191 -10.34 11.54 -20.15
C ARG A 191 -9.09 10.71 -20.48
N VAL A 192 -8.78 9.70 -19.66
CA VAL A 192 -7.64 8.80 -19.92
C VAL A 192 -7.98 7.93 -21.14
N PRO A 193 -7.12 7.88 -22.17
CA PRO A 193 -7.28 6.94 -23.26
C PRO A 193 -7.32 5.50 -22.73
N SER A 194 -8.30 4.74 -23.16
CA SER A 194 -8.49 3.34 -22.76
C SER A 194 -9.09 2.55 -23.92
N ASP A 195 -8.48 1.43 -24.21
CA ASP A 195 -8.96 0.53 -25.24
C ASP A 195 -10.37 0.00 -24.93
N PRO A 196 -11.16 -0.33 -25.95
CA PRO A 196 -12.42 -1.02 -25.76
C PRO A 196 -12.20 -2.37 -25.08
N PRO A 197 -13.18 -2.84 -24.28
CA PRO A 197 -13.06 -4.11 -23.59
C PRO A 197 -12.89 -5.26 -24.59
N ALA A 198 -12.05 -6.25 -24.24
CA ALA A 198 -11.89 -7.45 -25.02
C ALA A 198 -13.19 -8.29 -25.03
N PRO A 199 -13.49 -9.00 -26.13
CA PRO A 199 -14.63 -9.92 -26.15
C PRO A 199 -14.51 -10.95 -25.02
N PRO A 200 -15.63 -11.29 -24.35
CA PRO A 200 -15.60 -12.23 -23.25
C PRO A 200 -15.16 -13.61 -23.70
N SER A 201 -13.95 -14.02 -23.32
CA SER A 201 -13.42 -15.35 -23.56
C SER A 201 -13.38 -16.12 -22.22
N GLY A 202 -14.17 -17.21 -22.14
CA GLY A 202 -14.06 -18.20 -21.05
C GLY A 202 -14.94 -17.99 -19.82
N ARG A 203 -14.83 -18.94 -18.88
CA ARG A 203 -15.59 -18.99 -17.61
C ARG A 203 -15.22 -17.82 -16.69
N LEU A 204 -16.24 -17.17 -16.13
CA LEU A 204 -16.15 -15.98 -15.28
C LEU A 204 -15.39 -16.22 -13.98
N PHE A 205 -15.39 -17.43 -13.45
CA PHE A 205 -14.86 -17.73 -12.13
C PHE A 205 -14.20 -19.13 -12.09
N SER A 206 -12.96 -19.16 -11.66
CA SER A 206 -12.25 -20.39 -11.30
C SER A 206 -11.32 -20.08 -10.12
N TRP A 207 -11.35 -20.89 -9.06
CA TRP A 207 -10.46 -20.75 -7.92
C TRP A 207 -8.97 -20.74 -8.34
N ARG A 208 -8.61 -21.52 -9.34
CA ARG A 208 -7.24 -21.54 -9.92
C ARG A 208 -6.87 -20.25 -10.67
N ALA A 209 -7.87 -19.51 -11.12
CA ALA A 209 -7.70 -18.18 -11.70
C ALA A 209 -7.68 -17.06 -10.63
N PHE A 210 -8.00 -17.39 -9.38
CA PHE A 210 -8.04 -16.42 -8.28
C PHE A 210 -6.84 -16.52 -7.34
N VAL A 211 -6.38 -17.72 -7.01
CA VAL A 211 -5.26 -17.97 -6.08
C VAL A 211 -4.23 -18.87 -6.73
N ALA A 212 -2.97 -18.46 -6.64
CA ALA A 212 -1.80 -19.26 -7.03
C ALA A 212 -1.19 -19.89 -5.78
N SER A 213 -1.31 -21.22 -5.64
CA SER A 213 -0.74 -21.95 -4.50
C SER A 213 0.78 -21.84 -4.42
N GLU A 214 1.43 -21.63 -5.56
CA GLU A 214 2.86 -21.39 -5.68
C GLU A 214 3.30 -20.08 -5.00
N ALA A 215 2.40 -19.08 -4.97
CA ALA A 215 2.61 -17.79 -4.34
C ALA A 215 2.17 -17.76 -2.86
N ALA A 216 1.72 -18.87 -2.29
CA ALA A 216 1.22 -18.91 -0.90
C ALA A 216 2.29 -18.52 0.13
N VAL A 217 3.55 -18.97 -0.05
CA VAL A 217 4.64 -18.62 0.88
C VAL A 217 4.94 -17.12 0.87
N PRO A 218 5.16 -16.46 -0.28
CA PRO A 218 5.25 -15.00 -0.35
C PRO A 218 4.06 -14.29 0.27
N ALA A 219 2.83 -14.75 0.04
CA ALA A 219 1.62 -14.15 0.59
C ALA A 219 1.59 -14.22 2.13
N VAL A 220 1.97 -15.36 2.73
CA VAL A 220 2.06 -15.50 4.19
C VAL A 220 3.16 -14.60 4.78
N VAL A 221 4.29 -14.47 4.12
CA VAL A 221 5.34 -13.54 4.57
C VAL A 221 4.84 -12.11 4.50
N LEU A 222 4.17 -11.72 3.41
CA LEU A 222 3.55 -10.40 3.27
C LEU A 222 2.45 -10.14 4.30
N PHE A 223 1.66 -11.16 4.67
CA PHE A 223 0.69 -11.05 5.75
C PHE A 223 1.34 -10.54 7.05
N PHE A 224 2.44 -11.14 7.45
CA PHE A 224 3.14 -10.73 8.67
C PHE A 224 3.78 -9.35 8.55
N LEU A 225 4.49 -9.08 7.44
CA LEU A 225 5.20 -7.82 7.27
C LEU A 225 4.25 -6.64 7.05
N ALA A 226 3.29 -6.78 6.15
CA ALA A 226 2.31 -5.74 5.87
C ALA A 226 1.40 -5.49 7.08
N GLY A 227 1.07 -6.55 7.83
CA GLY A 227 0.33 -6.43 9.07
C GLY A 227 1.11 -5.65 10.13
N ALA A 228 2.38 -5.96 10.36
CA ALA A 228 3.22 -5.22 11.28
C ALA A 228 3.33 -3.73 10.87
N TYR A 229 3.48 -3.43 9.57
CA TYR A 229 3.47 -2.07 9.06
C TYR A 229 2.11 -1.38 9.23
N ALA A 230 1.00 -2.11 9.09
CA ALA A 230 -0.34 -1.58 9.37
C ALA A 230 -0.49 -1.16 10.84
N GLY A 231 0.12 -1.89 11.77
CA GLY A 231 0.24 -1.47 13.18
C GLY A 231 0.98 -0.14 13.32
N VAL A 232 2.09 0.06 12.61
CA VAL A 232 2.81 1.35 12.61
C VAL A 232 1.91 2.47 12.11
N THR A 233 1.31 2.33 10.94
CA THR A 233 0.50 3.40 10.33
C THR A 233 -0.74 3.74 11.14
N SER A 234 -1.26 2.80 11.92
CA SER A 234 -2.45 2.99 12.76
C SER A 234 -2.13 3.67 14.08
N PHE A 235 -0.94 3.45 14.65
CA PHE A 235 -0.67 3.83 16.04
C PHE A 235 0.52 4.78 16.25
N VAL A 236 1.42 4.96 15.27
CA VAL A 236 2.62 5.80 15.46
C VAL A 236 2.28 7.26 15.77
N VAL A 237 1.24 7.80 15.13
CA VAL A 237 0.78 9.18 15.39
C VAL A 237 0.20 9.30 16.80
N LEU A 238 -0.68 8.36 17.16
CA LEU A 238 -1.29 8.32 18.51
C LEU A 238 -0.23 8.19 19.60
N TYR A 239 0.82 7.39 19.34
CA TYR A 239 1.94 7.25 20.27
C TYR A 239 2.76 8.53 20.40
N GLY A 240 3.09 9.17 19.26
CA GLY A 240 3.81 10.44 19.28
C GLY A 240 3.02 11.56 20.00
N GLU A 241 1.72 11.64 19.76
CA GLU A 241 0.83 12.59 20.43
C GLU A 241 0.73 12.32 21.95
N ALA A 242 0.64 11.04 22.35
CA ALA A 242 0.64 10.66 23.77
C ALA A 242 1.94 11.04 24.49
N LEU A 243 3.05 11.14 23.77
CA LEU A 243 4.34 11.62 24.26
C LEU A 243 4.52 13.16 24.14
N GLY A 244 3.53 13.89 23.61
CA GLY A 244 3.62 15.33 23.35
C GLY A 244 4.58 15.70 22.21
N VAL A 245 4.95 14.75 21.33
CA VAL A 245 5.83 15.00 20.19
C VAL A 245 5.07 15.75 19.11
N ARG A 246 5.51 16.97 18.80
CA ARG A 246 4.98 17.78 17.70
C ARG A 246 5.48 17.24 16.36
N ASP A 247 4.73 17.52 15.29
CA ASP A 247 5.11 17.22 13.89
C ASP A 247 5.40 15.73 13.62
N ILE A 248 4.77 14.83 14.38
CA ILE A 248 4.96 13.37 14.25
C ILE A 248 4.69 12.85 12.82
N GLY A 249 3.91 13.58 12.02
CA GLY A 249 3.70 13.30 10.60
C GLY A 249 4.99 13.23 9.78
N LEU A 250 6.06 13.92 10.19
CA LEU A 250 7.38 13.86 9.57
C LEU A 250 8.03 12.47 9.63
N PHE A 251 7.56 11.58 10.53
CA PHE A 251 7.92 10.16 10.50
C PHE A 251 7.71 9.55 9.11
N PHE A 252 6.55 9.80 8.48
CA PHE A 252 6.23 9.28 7.15
C PHE A 252 7.07 9.94 6.05
N THR A 253 7.41 11.21 6.23
CA THR A 253 8.33 11.92 5.31
C THR A 253 9.72 11.29 5.35
N ALA A 254 10.28 11.05 6.54
CA ALA A 254 11.56 10.37 6.71
C ALA A 254 11.53 8.96 6.11
N TYR A 255 10.46 8.19 6.39
CA TYR A 255 10.22 6.89 5.79
C TYR A 255 10.25 6.94 4.26
N ALA A 256 9.49 7.83 3.63
CA ALA A 256 9.36 7.87 2.18
C ALA A 256 10.63 8.35 1.49
N LEU A 257 11.36 9.32 2.05
CA LEU A 257 12.66 9.75 1.53
C LEU A 257 13.67 8.60 1.53
N CYS A 258 13.68 7.81 2.61
CA CYS A 258 14.54 6.63 2.68
C CYS A 258 14.10 5.52 1.71
N VAL A 259 12.79 5.34 1.48
CA VAL A 259 12.28 4.40 0.45
C VAL A 259 12.76 4.79 -0.95
N LEU A 260 12.77 6.10 -1.29
CA LEU A 260 13.26 6.57 -2.59
C LEU A 260 14.71 6.17 -2.85
N VAL A 261 15.54 6.16 -1.82
CA VAL A 261 16.96 5.78 -1.91
C VAL A 261 17.14 4.26 -1.81
N SER A 262 16.47 3.62 -0.85
CA SER A 262 16.68 2.20 -0.54
C SER A 262 16.18 1.26 -1.63
N ARG A 263 15.06 1.56 -2.29
CA ARG A 263 14.49 0.68 -3.34
C ARG A 263 15.40 0.49 -4.55
N PRO A 264 15.97 1.53 -5.18
CA PRO A 264 16.90 1.34 -6.30
C PRO A 264 18.17 0.59 -5.90
N VAL A 265 18.68 0.83 -4.69
CA VAL A 265 19.88 0.14 -4.17
C VAL A 265 19.56 -1.34 -3.94
N ALA A 266 18.47 -1.64 -3.26
CA ALA A 266 18.03 -2.99 -2.99
C ALA A 266 17.71 -3.77 -4.28
N GLY A 267 17.10 -3.12 -5.28
CA GLY A 267 16.87 -3.72 -6.60
C GLY A 267 18.15 -4.20 -7.24
N ARG A 268 19.20 -3.33 -7.31
CA ARG A 268 20.51 -3.72 -7.86
C ARG A 268 21.19 -4.86 -7.09
N ILE A 269 21.05 -4.86 -5.76
CA ILE A 269 21.59 -5.94 -4.91
C ILE A 269 20.83 -7.25 -5.20
N ALA A 270 19.50 -7.19 -5.30
CA ALA A 270 18.67 -8.34 -5.60
C ALA A 270 18.96 -8.93 -6.99
N ASP A 271 19.15 -8.08 -8.00
CA ASP A 271 19.49 -8.49 -9.36
C ASP A 271 20.86 -9.20 -9.41
N ARG A 272 21.84 -8.71 -8.63
CA ARG A 272 23.21 -9.24 -8.64
C ARG A 272 23.40 -10.44 -7.72
N PHE A 273 22.77 -10.46 -6.55
CA PHE A 273 23.04 -11.42 -5.48
C PHE A 273 21.82 -12.25 -5.08
N GLY A 274 20.68 -12.04 -5.76
CA GLY A 274 19.41 -12.72 -5.51
C GLY A 274 18.54 -12.08 -4.43
N LEU A 275 17.24 -12.39 -4.47
CA LEU A 275 16.22 -11.80 -3.60
C LEU A 275 16.45 -12.09 -2.10
N THR A 276 17.00 -13.25 -1.76
CA THR A 276 17.26 -13.64 -0.36
C THR A 276 18.21 -12.68 0.35
N THR A 277 19.22 -12.16 -0.39
CA THR A 277 20.25 -11.24 0.13
C THR A 277 19.64 -9.90 0.56
N VAL A 278 18.49 -9.54 0.02
CA VAL A 278 17.77 -8.29 0.34
C VAL A 278 16.66 -8.56 1.37
N ILE A 279 15.92 -9.66 1.23
CA ILE A 279 14.74 -9.95 2.04
C ILE A 279 15.14 -10.21 3.51
N LEU A 280 16.10 -11.09 3.77
CA LEU A 280 16.46 -11.47 5.15
C LEU A 280 17.03 -10.31 5.97
N PRO A 281 18.06 -9.56 5.47
CA PRO A 281 18.55 -8.40 6.21
C PRO A 281 17.48 -7.32 6.35
N GLY A 282 16.66 -7.10 5.32
CA GLY A 282 15.57 -6.14 5.36
C GLY A 282 14.54 -6.47 6.44
N MET A 283 14.18 -7.76 6.62
CA MET A 283 13.28 -8.19 7.70
C MET A 283 13.90 -7.98 9.08
N ALA A 284 15.20 -8.24 9.25
CA ALA A 284 15.92 -7.99 10.50
C ALA A 284 15.97 -6.49 10.84
N VAL A 285 16.25 -5.64 9.84
CA VAL A 285 16.20 -4.17 9.96
C VAL A 285 14.78 -3.69 10.31
N PHE A 286 13.75 -4.30 9.71
CA PHE A 286 12.37 -3.98 10.02
C PHE A 286 12.00 -4.35 11.46
N ALA A 287 12.42 -5.53 11.94
CA ALA A 287 12.25 -5.91 13.34
C ALA A 287 12.96 -4.94 14.30
N ALA A 288 14.18 -4.52 13.97
CA ALA A 288 14.92 -3.54 14.75
C ALA A 288 14.22 -2.17 14.82
N SER A 289 13.51 -1.76 13.75
CA SER A 289 12.77 -0.50 13.73
C SER A 289 11.66 -0.46 14.79
N PHE A 290 11.04 -1.58 15.12
CA PHE A 290 10.03 -1.66 16.19
C PHE A 290 10.64 -1.48 17.57
N VAL A 291 11.85 -1.99 17.78
CA VAL A 291 12.61 -1.74 19.03
C VAL A 291 12.93 -0.26 19.15
N LEU A 292 13.37 0.38 18.06
CA LEU A 292 13.62 1.83 18.04
C LEU A 292 12.32 2.62 18.32
N LEU A 293 11.20 2.26 17.67
CA LEU A 293 9.90 2.88 17.91
C LEU A 293 9.48 2.77 19.38
N ALA A 294 9.60 1.59 19.98
CA ALA A 294 9.22 1.36 21.37
C ALA A 294 9.99 2.25 22.35
N HIS A 295 11.22 2.64 22.03
CA HIS A 295 12.06 3.49 22.87
C HIS A 295 12.10 4.96 22.39
N ALA A 296 11.42 5.31 21.31
CA ALA A 296 11.37 6.68 20.81
C ALA A 296 10.62 7.58 21.79
N ARG A 297 11.22 8.71 22.13
CA ARG A 297 10.65 9.75 23.02
C ARG A 297 10.73 11.14 22.43
N THR A 298 11.44 11.33 21.34
CA THR A 298 11.66 12.59 20.66
C THR A 298 11.38 12.48 19.18
N LEU A 299 11.05 13.57 18.51
CA LEU A 299 10.83 13.59 17.06
C LEU A 299 12.03 12.97 16.31
N GLY A 300 13.27 13.33 16.68
CA GLY A 300 14.46 12.77 16.05
C GLY A 300 14.54 11.24 16.13
N ALA A 301 14.17 10.64 17.29
CA ALA A 301 14.12 9.19 17.44
C ALA A 301 13.03 8.55 16.54
N PHE A 302 11.86 9.19 16.42
CA PHE A 302 10.81 8.74 15.48
C PHE A 302 11.26 8.84 14.03
N LEU A 303 11.96 9.91 13.64
CA LEU A 303 12.47 10.05 12.27
C LEU A 303 13.51 8.96 11.94
N VAL A 304 14.42 8.64 12.87
CA VAL A 304 15.38 7.55 12.71
C VAL A 304 14.65 6.21 12.61
N ALA A 305 13.66 5.95 13.46
CA ALA A 305 12.88 4.72 13.40
C ALA A 305 12.10 4.61 12.07
N GLY A 306 11.56 5.71 11.55
CA GLY A 306 10.92 5.79 10.24
C GLY A 306 11.87 5.46 9.09
N ALA A 307 13.08 6.04 9.12
CA ALA A 307 14.13 5.76 8.16
C ALA A 307 14.54 4.27 8.18
N VAL A 308 14.76 3.71 9.38
CA VAL A 308 15.10 2.29 9.54
C VAL A 308 13.95 1.38 9.07
N SER A 309 12.69 1.72 9.36
CA SER A 309 11.52 1.00 8.83
C SER A 309 11.49 0.99 7.29
N ALA A 310 11.92 2.07 6.64
CA ALA A 310 11.97 2.16 5.19
C ALA A 310 13.00 1.20 4.57
N PHE A 311 14.18 1.09 5.18
CA PHE A 311 15.20 0.11 4.79
C PHE A 311 14.74 -1.33 5.06
N GLY A 312 13.83 -1.53 6.01
CA GLY A 312 13.20 -2.82 6.27
C GLY A 312 12.03 -3.11 5.33
N TYR A 313 10.85 -2.61 5.67
CA TYR A 313 9.60 -2.91 4.95
C TYR A 313 9.58 -2.36 3.52
N GLY A 314 10.07 -1.14 3.32
CA GLY A 314 10.10 -0.48 2.01
C GLY A 314 10.88 -1.26 0.95
N VAL A 315 11.86 -2.05 1.38
CA VAL A 315 12.70 -2.91 0.53
C VAL A 315 12.11 -4.33 0.43
N CYS A 316 11.66 -4.90 1.55
CA CYS A 316 11.17 -6.28 1.60
C CYS A 316 9.90 -6.49 0.78
N GLN A 317 8.94 -5.55 0.88
CA GLN A 317 7.64 -5.69 0.23
C GLN A 317 7.76 -5.93 -1.29
N PRO A 318 8.45 -5.07 -2.08
CA PRO A 318 8.58 -5.29 -3.52
C PRO A 318 9.42 -6.53 -3.86
N ALA A 319 10.44 -6.86 -3.06
CA ALA A 319 11.26 -8.06 -3.28
C ALA A 319 10.43 -9.35 -3.11
N ILE A 320 9.57 -9.42 -2.07
CA ILE A 320 8.69 -10.57 -1.84
C ILE A 320 7.57 -10.63 -2.91
N GLN A 321 7.06 -9.48 -3.36
CA GLN A 321 6.12 -9.44 -4.48
C GLN A 321 6.77 -9.95 -5.77
N THR A 322 8.02 -9.58 -6.06
CA THR A 322 8.80 -10.12 -7.18
C THR A 322 8.93 -11.64 -7.08
N MET A 323 9.31 -12.16 -5.90
CA MET A 323 9.39 -13.61 -5.65
C MET A 323 8.05 -14.31 -5.93
N SER A 324 6.93 -13.67 -5.58
CA SER A 324 5.59 -14.19 -5.87
C SER A 324 5.33 -14.28 -7.37
N LEU A 325 5.61 -13.20 -8.12
CA LEU A 325 5.40 -13.15 -9.57
C LEU A 325 6.28 -14.14 -10.33
N MET A 326 7.48 -14.40 -9.83
CA MET A 326 8.43 -15.33 -10.41
C MET A 326 8.17 -16.79 -9.99
N SER A 327 7.26 -17.05 -9.05
CA SER A 327 6.89 -18.40 -8.63
C SER A 327 5.96 -19.13 -9.62
N VAL A 328 5.48 -18.43 -10.65
CA VAL A 328 4.52 -18.92 -11.64
C VAL A 328 4.93 -18.49 -13.05
N ASP A 329 4.40 -19.17 -14.09
CA ASP A 329 4.58 -18.80 -15.49
C ASP A 329 4.05 -17.39 -15.81
N LYS A 330 4.58 -16.75 -16.85
CA LYS A 330 4.20 -15.39 -17.27
C LYS A 330 2.69 -15.17 -17.36
N ALA A 331 1.96 -16.16 -17.92
CA ALA A 331 0.50 -16.10 -18.06
C ALA A 331 -0.26 -16.04 -16.71
N ARG A 332 0.33 -16.54 -15.61
CA ARG A 332 -0.28 -16.62 -14.28
C ARG A 332 0.21 -15.55 -13.30
N ARG A 333 1.12 -14.66 -13.72
CA ARG A 333 1.68 -13.62 -12.83
C ARG A 333 0.62 -12.71 -12.21
N GLY A 334 -0.45 -12.40 -12.94
CA GLY A 334 -1.57 -11.63 -12.40
C GLY A 334 -2.25 -12.33 -11.19
N VAL A 335 -2.40 -13.65 -11.26
CA VAL A 335 -2.97 -14.48 -10.19
C VAL A 335 -2.03 -14.52 -8.97
N ALA A 336 -0.73 -14.67 -9.20
CA ALA A 336 0.28 -14.64 -8.13
C ALA A 336 0.34 -13.27 -7.44
N GLY A 337 0.28 -12.19 -8.21
CA GLY A 337 0.18 -10.83 -7.67
C GLY A 337 -1.06 -10.64 -6.80
N ASN A 338 -2.22 -11.12 -7.28
CA ASN A 338 -3.46 -11.09 -6.50
C ASN A 338 -3.33 -11.88 -5.19
N THR A 339 -2.70 -13.06 -5.22
CA THR A 339 -2.45 -13.88 -4.03
C THR A 339 -1.58 -13.14 -3.01
N SER A 340 -0.57 -12.41 -3.48
CA SER A 340 0.27 -11.56 -2.63
C SER A 340 -0.53 -10.45 -1.95
N TYR A 341 -1.41 -9.79 -2.69
CA TYR A 341 -2.27 -8.73 -2.14
C TYR A 341 -3.30 -9.27 -1.14
N ILE A 342 -3.79 -10.51 -1.30
CA ILE A 342 -4.61 -11.17 -0.27
C ILE A 342 -3.84 -11.26 1.03
N GLY A 343 -2.57 -11.65 1.00
CA GLY A 343 -1.71 -11.66 2.19
C GLY A 343 -1.57 -10.28 2.82
N VAL A 344 -1.32 -9.25 2.01
CA VAL A 344 -1.23 -7.85 2.47
C VAL A 344 -2.53 -7.41 3.14
N ASP A 345 -3.67 -7.59 2.49
CA ASP A 345 -4.96 -7.14 3.00
C ASP A 345 -5.35 -7.87 4.29
N LEU A 346 -5.11 -9.19 4.38
CA LEU A 346 -5.30 -9.95 5.62
C LEU A 346 -4.41 -9.43 6.74
N GLY A 347 -3.16 -9.05 6.44
CA GLY A 347 -2.26 -8.41 7.39
C GLY A 347 -2.82 -7.09 7.92
N TYR A 348 -3.28 -6.23 7.03
CA TYR A 348 -3.92 -4.96 7.37
C TYR A 348 -5.23 -5.14 8.15
N LEU A 349 -5.97 -6.24 7.92
CA LEU A 349 -7.19 -6.55 8.65
C LEU A 349 -6.90 -7.00 10.09
N VAL A 350 -5.93 -7.89 10.28
CA VAL A 350 -5.73 -8.60 11.55
C VAL A 350 -4.80 -7.84 12.50
N MET A 351 -3.65 -7.37 12.01
CA MET A 351 -2.61 -6.88 12.91
C MET A 351 -2.92 -5.56 13.63
N PRO A 352 -3.62 -4.59 13.05
CA PRO A 352 -4.05 -3.41 13.83
C PRO A 352 -4.97 -3.76 14.99
N VAL A 353 -5.83 -4.79 14.84
CA VAL A 353 -6.70 -5.28 15.92
C VAL A 353 -5.86 -5.91 17.03
N VAL A 354 -4.90 -6.75 16.66
CA VAL A 354 -3.95 -7.35 17.61
C VAL A 354 -3.14 -6.27 18.33
N ALA A 355 -2.62 -5.29 17.61
CA ALA A 355 -1.89 -4.16 18.17
C ALA A 355 -2.74 -3.38 19.17
N GLY A 356 -3.99 -3.04 18.81
CA GLY A 356 -4.94 -2.37 19.71
C GLY A 356 -5.29 -3.22 20.95
N ALA A 357 -5.39 -4.55 20.80
CA ALA A 357 -5.60 -5.45 21.92
C ALA A 357 -4.42 -5.44 22.90
N VAL A 358 -3.18 -5.39 22.41
CA VAL A 358 -1.98 -5.27 23.24
C VAL A 358 -1.99 -3.94 24.01
N VAL A 359 -2.29 -2.81 23.34
CA VAL A 359 -2.39 -1.50 24.02
C VAL A 359 -3.42 -1.55 25.13
N SER A 360 -4.63 -2.08 24.84
CA SER A 360 -5.71 -2.19 25.83
C SER A 360 -5.35 -3.15 26.98
N ALA A 361 -4.65 -4.24 26.70
CA ALA A 361 -4.21 -5.19 27.72
C ALA A 361 -3.16 -4.56 28.65
N ALA A 362 -2.14 -3.89 28.08
CA ALA A 362 -1.10 -3.20 28.87
C ALA A 362 -1.71 -2.15 29.79
N GLY A 363 -2.65 -1.34 29.31
CA GLY A 363 -3.36 -0.35 30.13
C GLY A 363 -4.16 -0.97 31.29
N ARG A 364 -4.83 -2.13 31.07
CA ARG A 364 -5.52 -2.87 32.15
C ARG A 364 -4.57 -3.40 33.23
N HIS A 365 -3.31 -3.64 32.89
CA HIS A 365 -2.27 -4.07 33.83
C HIS A 365 -1.48 -2.91 34.45
N GLY A 366 -2.00 -1.67 34.34
CA GLY A 366 -1.45 -0.49 35.03
C GLY A 366 -0.35 0.23 34.24
N ALA A 367 -0.08 -0.14 32.99
CA ALA A 367 0.83 0.64 32.15
C ALA A 367 0.18 1.99 31.81
N ASP A 368 0.98 3.05 31.81
CA ASP A 368 0.55 4.33 31.25
C ASP A 368 0.36 4.26 29.73
N VAL A 369 -0.21 5.30 29.14
CA VAL A 369 -0.54 5.33 27.70
C VAL A 369 0.72 5.12 26.85
N ALA A 370 1.82 5.80 27.21
CA ALA A 370 3.07 5.71 26.46
C ALA A 370 3.72 4.33 26.58
N GLN A 371 3.69 3.72 27.76
CA GLN A 371 4.16 2.35 28.00
C GLN A 371 3.32 1.32 27.22
N SER A 372 2.00 1.53 27.15
CA SER A 372 1.09 0.66 26.40
C SER A 372 1.44 0.62 24.90
N TYR A 373 1.71 1.77 24.29
CA TYR A 373 2.17 1.83 22.90
C TYR A 373 3.58 1.27 22.72
N SER A 374 4.51 1.55 23.66
CA SER A 374 5.85 0.98 23.65
C SER A 374 5.81 -0.56 23.64
N THR A 375 5.00 -1.15 24.54
CA THR A 375 4.78 -2.61 24.61
C THR A 375 4.19 -3.14 23.31
N MET A 376 3.23 -2.45 22.72
CA MET A 376 2.63 -2.82 21.44
C MET A 376 3.69 -2.85 20.33
N PHE A 377 4.55 -1.82 20.22
CA PHE A 377 5.61 -1.83 19.20
C PHE A 377 6.60 -2.98 19.42
N LEU A 378 7.01 -3.28 20.64
CA LEU A 378 7.85 -4.47 20.92
C LEU A 378 7.15 -5.77 20.51
N THR A 379 5.85 -5.89 20.73
CA THR A 379 5.07 -7.07 20.33
C THR A 379 5.03 -7.23 18.81
N LEU A 380 5.06 -6.14 18.03
CA LEU A 380 5.09 -6.21 16.55
C LEU A 380 6.40 -6.78 15.98
N VAL A 381 7.43 -6.97 16.77
CA VAL A 381 8.62 -7.76 16.40
C VAL A 381 8.23 -9.21 16.12
N VAL A 382 7.28 -9.77 16.88
CA VAL A 382 6.86 -11.19 16.77
C VAL A 382 6.37 -11.55 15.38
N PRO A 383 5.39 -10.84 14.76
CA PRO A 383 4.96 -11.18 13.41
C PRO A 383 6.08 -11.06 12.38
N VAL A 384 7.01 -10.11 12.51
CA VAL A 384 8.15 -10.01 11.59
C VAL A 384 9.07 -11.23 11.72
N VAL A 385 9.36 -11.66 12.94
CA VAL A 385 10.14 -12.87 13.21
C VAL A 385 9.44 -14.12 12.68
N LEU A 386 8.12 -14.25 12.88
CA LEU A 386 7.33 -15.35 12.31
C LEU A 386 7.40 -15.35 10.78
N GLY A 387 7.25 -14.19 10.13
CA GLY A 387 7.45 -14.04 8.69
C GLY A 387 8.86 -14.48 8.26
N MET A 388 9.90 -14.11 9.02
CA MET A 388 11.28 -14.51 8.76
C MET A 388 11.47 -16.01 8.88
N VAL A 389 10.90 -16.66 9.89
CA VAL A 389 10.92 -18.12 10.05
C VAL A 389 10.23 -18.82 8.87
N VAL A 390 9.04 -18.36 8.47
CA VAL A 390 8.34 -18.89 7.29
C VAL A 390 9.21 -18.76 6.04
N PHE A 391 9.83 -17.61 5.85
CA PHE A 391 10.73 -17.37 4.72
C PHE A 391 11.95 -18.31 4.75
N LEU A 392 12.60 -18.48 5.89
CA LEU A 392 13.78 -19.36 6.04
C LEU A 392 13.43 -20.81 5.76
N VAL A 393 12.30 -21.29 6.29
CA VAL A 393 11.90 -22.71 6.18
C VAL A 393 11.41 -23.06 4.76
N ARG A 394 10.63 -22.19 4.14
CA ARG A 394 9.92 -22.49 2.89
C ARG A 394 10.24 -21.54 1.74
N GLY A 395 10.65 -20.32 2.01
CA GLY A 395 10.88 -19.27 1.02
C GLY A 395 12.28 -19.30 0.40
N ARG A 396 13.30 -19.60 1.19
CA ARG A 396 14.71 -19.56 0.76
C ARG A 396 14.98 -20.45 -0.45
N ARG A 397 14.52 -21.69 -0.42
CA ARG A 397 14.68 -22.64 -1.54
C ARG A 397 14.03 -22.16 -2.84
N ARG A 398 12.93 -21.44 -2.75
CA ARG A 398 12.21 -20.88 -3.92
C ARG A 398 12.91 -19.63 -4.46
N ALA A 399 13.42 -18.77 -3.60
CA ALA A 399 14.15 -17.57 -4.01
C ALA A 399 15.48 -17.92 -4.74
N THR A 400 16.15 -18.99 -4.35
CA THR A 400 17.37 -19.47 -5.01
C THR A 400 17.06 -20.01 -6.41
N ARG A 401 16.02 -20.83 -6.59
CA ARG A 401 15.59 -21.34 -7.91
C ARG A 401 15.23 -20.23 -8.88
N VAL A 402 14.60 -19.18 -8.38
CA VAL A 402 14.22 -18.00 -9.19
C VAL A 402 15.46 -17.30 -9.73
N HIS A 403 16.52 -17.20 -8.96
CA HIS A 403 17.78 -16.59 -9.39
C HIS A 403 18.49 -17.41 -10.46
N GLU A 404 18.56 -18.75 -10.31
CA GLU A 404 19.15 -19.65 -11.30
C GLU A 404 18.47 -19.55 -12.65
N VAL A 405 17.12 -19.53 -12.69
CA VAL A 405 16.35 -19.39 -13.95
C VAL A 405 16.55 -18.03 -14.63
N SER A 406 16.83 -16.95 -13.86
CA SER A 406 17.05 -15.62 -14.42
C SER A 406 18.47 -15.38 -14.93
N THR A 407 19.44 -16.19 -14.52
CA THR A 407 20.83 -16.12 -14.98
C THR A 407 21.08 -17.00 -16.21
N ASP A 408 20.20 -17.97 -16.45
CA ASP A 408 20.29 -18.89 -17.61
C ASP A 408 19.42 -18.42 -18.83
N ALA A 409 18.70 -17.30 -18.71
CA ALA A 409 17.87 -16.68 -19.74
C ALA A 409 18.46 -15.37 -20.24
#